data_013eed18b26e41d38867ff903b5eecf3
#
_entry.id   013eed18b26e41d38867ff903b5eecf3
#
_cell.length_a   1.000
_cell.length_b   1.000
_cell.length_c   1.000
_cell.angle_alpha   90.00
_cell.angle_beta   90.00
_cell.angle_gamma   90.00
#
_symmetry.space_group_name_H-M   'P 1'
#
loop_
_entity.id
_entity.type
_entity.pdbx_description
1 polymer ?
#
loop_
_entity_poly.entity_id
_entity_poly.type
_entity_poly.pdbx_seq_one_letter_code
_entity_poly.pdbx_strand_id
1 'polypeptide(L)'
;MGEKYYIEMLDINKTFPGAKVLNHIDFRIKLGEVQALMGENGAGKSTLMKILGGIYQKDKDSGKILVEGKETEINSVDDAKKYGISIIHQEISLAENMTVFDNIFMGREIDKSIKGFLNDKEMIRRAQAIVDELKVDIDVRKKVGDLSIAKQQMIEICRALLSNAKVIVMDEPTSSLTQTEIDQLFEQIRKLKEAGIAIIYISHRMEEIFKISDTITVLRDGQLVGSKPVGELDNQKIIEMMVGRDLDNYMKNDEQLDVGDVCLEVRNLNNRKLKDISFTLRKGEILGFAGLVGAGRTETARAVFGIDPISSGEILVHGKEVKIKNASDAIKAGIGYVPENRKEEGLVLMSSIRSNLTISVLEEFIKGCFVNRKKEDEIVDEYVNKLSIKMASTEQLVQFLSGGNQQKVVVSKWLATKPDILILDEPTRGIDIGAKTEIYHLIVEMAKSGVAVILISSEMEEIINLSTRIIVMYEGRIKAILTEEETRKVAQEDIMWYASGRAKDEAE
;
A
#
# COMPACT_ATOMS: atom_id res chain seq x y z
N MET A 1 -2.73 -7.09 -41.60
CA MET A 1 -3.34 -8.17 -40.80
C MET A 1 -3.71 -7.54 -39.46
N GLY A 2 -5.00 -7.58 -39.09
CA GLY A 2 -5.44 -7.02 -37.81
C GLY A 2 -4.75 -7.74 -36.65
N GLU A 3 -4.41 -7.00 -35.61
CA GLU A 3 -3.85 -7.57 -34.38
C GLU A 3 -4.84 -8.59 -33.79
N LYS A 4 -4.35 -9.80 -33.49
CA LYS A 4 -5.19 -10.88 -32.98
C LYS A 4 -5.12 -10.90 -31.46
N TYR A 5 -6.17 -10.44 -30.78
CA TYR A 5 -6.31 -10.54 -29.33
C TYR A 5 -6.78 -11.93 -28.91
N TYR A 6 -6.31 -12.39 -27.76
CA TYR A 6 -6.79 -13.64 -27.17
C TYR A 6 -8.07 -13.41 -26.36
N ILE A 7 -8.08 -12.38 -25.52
CA ILE A 7 -9.26 -11.93 -24.78
C ILE A 7 -9.63 -10.53 -25.24
N GLU A 8 -10.93 -10.31 -25.47
CA GLU A 8 -11.52 -8.98 -25.63
C GLU A 8 -12.75 -8.88 -24.75
N MET A 9 -12.75 -7.93 -23.85
CA MET A 9 -13.88 -7.52 -23.04
C MET A 9 -14.35 -6.18 -23.61
N LEU A 10 -15.53 -6.12 -24.20
CA LEU A 10 -16.02 -4.96 -24.93
C LEU A 10 -17.29 -4.44 -24.26
N ASP A 11 -17.30 -3.15 -23.94
CA ASP A 11 -18.44 -2.44 -23.35
C ASP A 11 -18.91 -3.04 -22.01
N ILE A 12 -17.98 -3.45 -21.16
CA ILE A 12 -18.30 -4.13 -19.89
C ILE A 12 -18.79 -3.11 -18.85
N ASN A 13 -19.96 -3.40 -18.30
CA ASN A 13 -20.56 -2.64 -17.21
C ASN A 13 -20.78 -3.53 -15.98
N LYS A 14 -20.62 -2.96 -14.77
CA LYS A 14 -20.92 -3.64 -13.50
C LYS A 14 -21.45 -2.68 -12.48
N THR A 15 -22.66 -2.99 -11.99
CA THR A 15 -23.33 -2.25 -10.93
C THR A 15 -23.50 -3.16 -9.70
N PHE A 16 -23.17 -2.64 -8.54
CA PHE A 16 -23.50 -3.22 -7.24
C PHE A 16 -24.56 -2.35 -6.56
N PRO A 17 -25.27 -2.85 -5.53
CA PRO A 17 -26.21 -2.01 -4.79
C PRO A 17 -25.55 -0.71 -4.31
N GLY A 18 -26.00 0.42 -4.87
CA GLY A 18 -25.52 1.76 -4.52
C GLY A 18 -24.34 2.32 -5.32
N ALA A 19 -23.68 1.52 -6.20
CA ALA A 19 -22.55 2.02 -6.97
C ALA A 19 -22.38 1.34 -8.33
N LYS A 20 -22.19 2.12 -9.40
CA LYS A 20 -21.71 1.63 -10.71
C LYS A 20 -20.19 1.59 -10.67
N VAL A 21 -19.62 0.39 -10.67
CA VAL A 21 -18.16 0.18 -10.49
C VAL A 21 -17.41 0.06 -11.81
N LEU A 22 -18.05 -0.44 -12.86
CA LEU A 22 -17.50 -0.45 -14.22
C LEU A 22 -18.50 0.20 -15.17
N ASN A 23 -17.99 1.05 -16.05
CA ASN A 23 -18.77 1.87 -16.94
C ASN A 23 -18.14 1.89 -18.36
N HIS A 24 -18.69 1.10 -19.27
CA HIS A 24 -18.25 0.99 -20.67
C HIS A 24 -16.75 0.65 -20.81
N ILE A 25 -16.29 -0.42 -20.14
CA ILE A 25 -14.88 -0.84 -20.19
C ILE A 25 -14.60 -1.69 -21.43
N ASP A 26 -13.63 -1.26 -22.21
CA ASP A 26 -12.97 -2.03 -23.24
C ASP A 26 -11.59 -2.48 -22.76
N PHE A 27 -11.36 -3.81 -22.68
CA PHE A 27 -10.08 -4.37 -22.28
C PHE A 27 -9.67 -5.50 -23.22
N ARG A 28 -8.43 -5.53 -23.67
CA ARG A 28 -7.93 -6.53 -24.64
C ARG A 28 -6.52 -6.95 -24.27
N ILE A 29 -6.20 -8.24 -24.49
CA ILE A 29 -4.86 -8.77 -24.28
C ILE A 29 -4.48 -9.79 -25.37
N LYS A 30 -3.20 -9.82 -25.73
CA LYS A 30 -2.61 -10.77 -26.69
C LYS A 30 -1.87 -11.88 -25.95
N LEU A 31 -1.75 -13.05 -26.58
CA LEU A 31 -0.85 -14.09 -26.06
C LEU A 31 0.61 -13.64 -26.11
N GLY A 32 1.38 -14.02 -25.11
CA GLY A 32 2.79 -13.62 -24.98
C GLY A 32 3.00 -12.14 -24.66
N GLU A 33 1.99 -11.48 -24.08
CA GLU A 33 2.04 -10.08 -23.66
C GLU A 33 1.96 -10.00 -22.13
N VAL A 34 2.74 -9.11 -21.54
CA VAL A 34 2.56 -8.68 -20.13
C VAL A 34 1.88 -7.32 -20.17
N GLN A 35 0.62 -7.30 -19.78
CA GLN A 35 -0.17 -6.08 -19.71
C GLN A 35 -0.38 -5.65 -18.26
N ALA A 36 0.15 -4.49 -17.91
CA ALA A 36 -0.13 -3.89 -16.62
C ALA A 36 -1.55 -3.31 -16.59
N LEU A 37 -2.29 -3.59 -15.51
CA LEU A 37 -3.58 -2.96 -15.24
C LEU A 37 -3.45 -2.06 -14.02
N MET A 38 -3.45 -0.76 -14.25
CA MET A 38 -3.23 0.27 -13.26
C MET A 38 -4.49 1.09 -12.96
N GLY A 39 -4.46 1.85 -11.89
CA GLY A 39 -5.55 2.71 -11.44
C GLY A 39 -5.61 2.76 -9.92
N GLU A 40 -6.32 3.73 -9.38
CA GLU A 40 -6.52 3.89 -7.93
C GLU A 40 -7.31 2.74 -7.31
N ASN A 41 -7.29 2.65 -5.97
CA ASN A 41 -8.16 1.73 -5.25
C ASN A 41 -9.63 2.14 -5.46
N GLY A 42 -10.45 1.18 -5.89
CA GLY A 42 -11.83 1.47 -6.29
C GLY A 42 -12.02 1.79 -7.77
N ALA A 43 -10.95 1.94 -8.57
CA ALA A 43 -11.05 2.19 -10.01
C ALA A 43 -11.70 1.04 -10.83
N GLY A 44 -11.98 -0.11 -10.20
CA GLY A 44 -12.65 -1.24 -10.83
C GLY A 44 -11.75 -2.39 -11.29
N LYS A 45 -10.41 -2.31 -11.10
CA LYS A 45 -9.44 -3.33 -11.55
C LYS A 45 -9.81 -4.75 -11.13
N SER A 46 -9.91 -4.98 -9.81
CA SER A 46 -10.23 -6.31 -9.27
C SER A 46 -11.64 -6.75 -9.66
N THR A 47 -12.59 -5.84 -9.84
CA THR A 47 -13.94 -6.16 -10.34
C THR A 47 -13.90 -6.64 -11.80
N LEU A 48 -13.14 -5.96 -12.66
CA LEU A 48 -12.95 -6.36 -14.05
C LEU A 48 -12.31 -7.75 -14.14
N MET A 49 -11.27 -8.00 -13.33
CA MET A 49 -10.60 -9.31 -13.29
C MET A 49 -11.48 -10.41 -12.71
N LYS A 50 -12.31 -10.10 -11.70
CA LYS A 50 -13.29 -11.05 -11.16
C LYS A 50 -14.40 -11.40 -12.15
N ILE A 51 -14.76 -10.50 -13.07
CA ILE A 51 -15.66 -10.81 -14.19
C ILE A 51 -14.94 -11.73 -15.18
N LEU A 52 -13.70 -11.43 -15.55
CA LEU A 52 -12.89 -12.27 -16.44
C LEU A 52 -12.68 -13.69 -15.84
N GLY A 53 -12.52 -13.78 -14.53
CA GLY A 53 -12.37 -15.06 -13.82
C GLY A 53 -13.67 -15.79 -13.50
N GLY A 54 -14.83 -15.25 -13.87
CA GLY A 54 -16.14 -15.88 -13.64
C GLY A 54 -16.62 -15.84 -12.19
N ILE A 55 -15.99 -15.02 -11.33
CA ILE A 55 -16.41 -14.82 -9.93
C ILE A 55 -17.60 -13.87 -9.86
N TYR A 56 -17.57 -12.81 -10.69
CA TYR A 56 -18.69 -11.90 -10.87
C TYR A 56 -19.22 -12.00 -12.30
N GLN A 57 -20.51 -11.78 -12.47
CA GLN A 57 -21.13 -11.63 -13.77
C GLN A 57 -21.18 -10.14 -14.13
N LYS A 58 -20.96 -9.80 -15.41
CA LYS A 58 -21.26 -8.48 -15.93
C LYS A 58 -22.75 -8.16 -15.81
N ASP A 59 -23.15 -6.91 -15.92
CA ASP A 59 -24.57 -6.55 -15.96
C ASP A 59 -25.26 -7.17 -17.19
N LYS A 60 -26.55 -7.52 -17.09
CA LYS A 60 -27.29 -8.29 -18.13
C LYS A 60 -27.31 -7.59 -19.50
N ASP A 61 -27.44 -6.26 -19.48
CA ASP A 61 -27.50 -5.42 -20.70
C ASP A 61 -26.13 -4.84 -21.06
N SER A 62 -25.05 -5.43 -20.54
CA SER A 62 -23.67 -5.03 -20.77
C SER A 62 -23.08 -5.79 -21.96
N GLY A 63 -22.02 -5.20 -22.55
CA GLY A 63 -21.28 -5.73 -23.68
C GLY A 63 -20.90 -7.20 -23.66
N LYS A 64 -19.86 -7.59 -24.32
CA LYS A 64 -19.51 -9.00 -24.57
C LYS A 64 -18.06 -9.31 -24.25
N ILE A 65 -17.80 -10.59 -23.97
CA ILE A 65 -16.46 -11.15 -23.81
C ILE A 65 -16.21 -12.07 -25.02
N LEU A 66 -15.07 -11.85 -25.69
CA LEU A 66 -14.63 -12.72 -26.78
C LEU A 66 -13.35 -13.43 -26.38
N VAL A 67 -13.26 -14.72 -26.67
CA VAL A 67 -12.04 -15.51 -26.57
C VAL A 67 -11.67 -15.99 -27.98
N GLU A 68 -10.48 -15.66 -28.45
CA GLU A 68 -10.03 -15.92 -29.81
C GLU A 68 -11.01 -15.40 -30.87
N GLY A 69 -11.65 -14.25 -30.63
CA GLY A 69 -12.62 -13.62 -31.51
C GLY A 69 -14.01 -14.26 -31.48
N LYS A 70 -14.27 -15.26 -30.65
CA LYS A 70 -15.59 -15.90 -30.47
C LYS A 70 -16.25 -15.37 -29.21
N GLU A 71 -17.49 -14.89 -29.36
CA GLU A 71 -18.30 -14.46 -28.23
C GLU A 71 -18.55 -15.62 -27.26
N THR A 72 -18.33 -15.34 -25.97
CA THR A 72 -18.24 -16.36 -24.92
C THR A 72 -18.87 -15.84 -23.67
N GLU A 73 -19.58 -16.70 -22.97
CA GLU A 73 -20.07 -16.39 -21.62
C GLU A 73 -19.18 -17.06 -20.58
N ILE A 74 -18.73 -16.25 -19.61
CA ILE A 74 -17.96 -16.70 -18.45
C ILE A 74 -18.82 -16.44 -17.21
N ASN A 75 -19.54 -17.46 -16.79
CA ASN A 75 -20.51 -17.38 -15.69
C ASN A 75 -20.01 -18.03 -14.40
N SER A 76 -18.90 -18.77 -14.48
CA SER A 76 -18.29 -19.47 -13.36
C SER A 76 -16.77 -19.53 -13.50
N VAL A 77 -16.08 -19.80 -12.40
CA VAL A 77 -14.63 -20.04 -12.37
C VAL A 77 -14.24 -21.22 -13.28
N ASP A 78 -15.10 -22.23 -13.36
CA ASP A 78 -14.86 -23.38 -14.22
C ASP A 78 -14.99 -23.03 -15.72
N ASP A 79 -15.86 -22.09 -16.09
CA ASP A 79 -15.89 -21.56 -17.45
C ASP A 79 -14.61 -20.80 -17.77
N ALA A 80 -14.14 -19.91 -16.90
CA ALA A 80 -12.88 -19.21 -17.07
C ALA A 80 -11.70 -20.19 -17.29
N LYS A 81 -11.63 -21.25 -16.47
CA LYS A 81 -10.61 -22.31 -16.62
C LYS A 81 -10.67 -23.04 -17.96
N LYS A 82 -11.86 -23.30 -18.53
CA LYS A 82 -11.99 -23.93 -19.86
C LYS A 82 -11.34 -23.08 -20.95
N TYR A 83 -11.34 -21.76 -20.78
CA TYR A 83 -10.68 -20.81 -21.68
C TYR A 83 -9.24 -20.51 -21.31
N GLY A 84 -8.66 -21.28 -20.36
CA GLY A 84 -7.28 -21.10 -19.93
C GLY A 84 -7.05 -19.83 -19.13
N ILE A 85 -8.06 -19.28 -18.45
CA ILE A 85 -7.92 -18.10 -17.59
C ILE A 85 -7.71 -18.55 -16.16
N SER A 86 -6.65 -18.07 -15.51
CA SER A 86 -6.32 -18.33 -14.10
C SER A 86 -6.05 -17.02 -13.37
N ILE A 87 -6.52 -16.90 -12.13
CA ILE A 87 -6.29 -15.72 -11.30
C ILE A 87 -5.48 -16.13 -10.07
N ILE A 88 -4.38 -15.42 -9.85
CA ILE A 88 -3.59 -15.47 -8.63
C ILE A 88 -3.99 -14.22 -7.82
N HIS A 89 -4.59 -14.45 -6.67
CA HIS A 89 -5.09 -13.40 -5.80
C HIS A 89 -3.99 -12.78 -4.96
N GLN A 90 -4.20 -11.56 -4.48
CA GLN A 90 -3.29 -10.85 -3.57
C GLN A 90 -3.03 -11.63 -2.27
N GLU A 91 -4.08 -12.25 -1.69
CA GLU A 91 -3.93 -13.16 -0.57
C GLU A 91 -3.74 -14.58 -1.11
N ILE A 92 -2.67 -15.25 -0.66
CA ILE A 92 -2.34 -16.61 -1.06
C ILE A 92 -3.44 -17.56 -0.57
N SER A 93 -4.06 -18.28 -1.50
CA SER A 93 -5.19 -19.18 -1.21
C SER A 93 -4.77 -20.65 -1.21
N LEU A 94 -3.70 -20.97 -0.48
CA LEU A 94 -3.19 -22.33 -0.33
C LEU A 94 -3.56 -22.93 1.03
N ALA A 95 -3.76 -24.23 1.05
CA ALA A 95 -4.00 -24.98 2.28
C ALA A 95 -2.65 -25.28 2.97
N GLU A 96 -2.30 -24.48 3.98
CA GLU A 96 -0.99 -24.53 4.67
C GLU A 96 -0.67 -25.92 5.27
N ASN A 97 -1.68 -26.64 5.75
CA ASN A 97 -1.52 -27.97 6.36
C ASN A 97 -1.36 -29.12 5.36
N MET A 98 -1.58 -28.85 4.07
CA MET A 98 -1.45 -29.82 2.99
C MET A 98 -0.08 -29.72 2.31
N THR A 99 0.30 -30.76 1.60
CA THR A 99 1.56 -30.78 0.84
C THR A 99 1.46 -29.89 -0.40
N VAL A 100 2.62 -29.57 -0.97
CA VAL A 100 2.71 -28.77 -2.21
C VAL A 100 1.99 -29.48 -3.35
N PHE A 101 2.21 -30.79 -3.56
CA PHE A 101 1.54 -31.52 -4.64
C PHE A 101 0.02 -31.59 -4.44
N ASP A 102 -0.49 -31.73 -3.20
CA ASP A 102 -1.92 -31.68 -2.92
C ASP A 102 -2.53 -30.32 -3.29
N ASN A 103 -1.83 -29.21 -2.95
CA ASN A 103 -2.27 -27.87 -3.30
C ASN A 103 -2.27 -27.65 -4.83
N ILE A 104 -1.26 -28.15 -5.55
CA ILE A 104 -1.19 -28.02 -7.01
C ILE A 104 -2.34 -28.78 -7.68
N PHE A 105 -2.70 -29.95 -7.16
CA PHE A 105 -3.74 -30.82 -7.72
C PHE A 105 -5.13 -30.61 -7.11
N MET A 106 -5.30 -29.72 -6.14
CA MET A 106 -6.57 -29.48 -5.46
C MET A 106 -7.73 -29.25 -6.45
N GLY A 107 -8.76 -30.11 -6.36
CA GLY A 107 -9.91 -30.14 -7.27
C GLY A 107 -9.61 -30.74 -8.66
N ARG A 108 -8.44 -31.40 -8.83
CA ARG A 108 -7.99 -32.08 -10.06
C ARG A 108 -7.17 -33.33 -9.75
N GLU A 109 -7.49 -33.94 -8.65
CA GLU A 109 -6.82 -35.13 -8.16
C GLU A 109 -6.85 -36.24 -9.21
N ILE A 110 -5.77 -37.00 -9.28
CA ILE A 110 -5.64 -38.09 -10.23
C ILE A 110 -6.05 -39.41 -9.54
N ASP A 111 -7.11 -40.04 -10.02
CA ASP A 111 -7.52 -41.34 -9.53
C ASP A 111 -6.58 -42.46 -10.01
N LYS A 112 -6.41 -43.49 -9.19
CA LYS A 112 -5.90 -44.79 -9.62
C LYS A 112 -6.93 -45.46 -10.53
N SER A 113 -6.56 -46.67 -11.02
CA SER A 113 -7.49 -47.49 -11.80
C SER A 113 -8.81 -47.79 -11.08
N ILE A 114 -8.82 -47.72 -9.75
CA ILE A 114 -10.02 -47.82 -8.92
C ILE A 114 -10.46 -46.38 -8.54
N LYS A 115 -11.65 -45.97 -8.97
CA LYS A 115 -12.21 -44.65 -8.71
C LYS A 115 -12.33 -44.39 -7.20
N GLY A 116 -11.86 -43.20 -6.77
CA GLY A 116 -11.86 -42.77 -5.36
C GLY A 116 -10.56 -43.10 -4.60
N PHE A 117 -9.58 -43.74 -5.24
CA PHE A 117 -8.24 -43.90 -4.68
C PHE A 117 -7.27 -43.02 -5.43
N LEU A 118 -6.66 -42.04 -4.75
CA LEU A 118 -5.75 -41.06 -5.33
C LEU A 118 -4.42 -41.70 -5.75
N ASN A 119 -3.89 -41.24 -6.87
CA ASN A 119 -2.59 -41.64 -7.39
C ASN A 119 -1.49 -40.63 -7.01
N ASP A 120 -1.12 -40.60 -5.73
CA ASP A 120 -0.11 -39.66 -5.20
C ASP A 120 1.21 -39.73 -5.96
N LYS A 121 1.64 -40.94 -6.40
CA LYS A 121 2.90 -41.10 -7.16
C LYS A 121 2.88 -40.31 -8.46
N GLU A 122 1.78 -40.35 -9.18
CA GLU A 122 1.64 -39.63 -10.46
C GLU A 122 1.46 -38.11 -10.20
N MET A 123 0.69 -37.69 -9.16
CA MET A 123 0.56 -36.30 -8.77
C MET A 123 1.93 -35.72 -8.36
N ILE A 124 2.71 -36.41 -7.51
CA ILE A 124 4.05 -35.99 -7.13
C ILE A 124 4.95 -35.85 -8.36
N ARG A 125 4.96 -36.86 -9.27
CA ARG A 125 5.77 -36.81 -10.48
C ARG A 125 5.47 -35.61 -11.37
N ARG A 126 4.19 -35.32 -11.58
CA ARG A 126 3.76 -34.16 -12.42
C ARG A 126 4.00 -32.83 -11.70
N ALA A 127 3.71 -32.73 -10.41
CA ALA A 127 3.99 -31.54 -9.64
C ALA A 127 5.48 -31.19 -9.65
N GLN A 128 6.35 -32.20 -9.43
CA GLN A 128 7.80 -32.00 -9.47
C GLN A 128 8.27 -31.58 -10.86
N ALA A 129 7.73 -32.14 -11.93
CA ALA A 129 8.09 -31.74 -13.29
C ALA A 129 7.79 -30.24 -13.55
N ILE A 130 6.66 -29.72 -13.10
CA ILE A 130 6.31 -28.29 -13.24
C ILE A 130 7.26 -27.41 -12.40
N VAL A 131 7.55 -27.81 -11.17
CA VAL A 131 8.48 -27.09 -10.28
C VAL A 131 9.87 -27.04 -10.88
N ASP A 132 10.35 -28.17 -11.45
CA ASP A 132 11.66 -28.28 -12.10
C ASP A 132 11.72 -27.42 -13.38
N GLU A 133 10.64 -27.37 -14.17
CA GLU A 133 10.52 -26.52 -15.37
C GLU A 133 10.68 -25.03 -15.01
N LEU A 134 10.08 -24.59 -13.90
CA LEU A 134 10.22 -23.24 -13.37
C LEU A 134 11.56 -23.00 -12.68
N LYS A 135 12.40 -24.06 -12.51
CA LYS A 135 13.69 -24.00 -11.80
C LYS A 135 13.57 -23.44 -10.37
N VAL A 136 12.52 -23.81 -9.66
CA VAL A 136 12.30 -23.40 -8.28
C VAL A 136 12.71 -24.54 -7.35
N ASP A 137 13.48 -24.23 -6.31
CA ASP A 137 13.90 -25.21 -5.30
C ASP A 137 12.77 -25.46 -4.29
N ILE A 138 11.83 -26.34 -4.65
CA ILE A 138 10.70 -26.76 -3.82
C ILE A 138 10.59 -28.28 -3.86
N ASP A 139 10.63 -28.90 -2.68
CA ASP A 139 10.22 -30.29 -2.52
C ASP A 139 8.70 -30.37 -2.42
N VAL A 140 8.07 -30.97 -3.44
CA VAL A 140 6.61 -31.03 -3.53
C VAL A 140 5.92 -31.86 -2.44
N ARG A 141 6.68 -32.61 -1.62
CA ARG A 141 6.19 -33.39 -0.49
C ARG A 141 6.12 -32.59 0.82
N LYS A 142 6.77 -31.42 0.87
CA LYS A 142 6.71 -30.54 2.04
C LYS A 142 5.33 -29.91 2.19
N LYS A 143 4.97 -29.55 3.41
CA LYS A 143 3.76 -28.75 3.67
C LYS A 143 3.98 -27.33 3.20
N VAL A 144 2.91 -26.73 2.69
CA VAL A 144 2.95 -25.35 2.20
C VAL A 144 3.28 -24.35 3.30
N GLY A 145 2.74 -24.55 4.51
CA GLY A 145 3.01 -23.67 5.66
C GLY A 145 4.49 -23.63 6.11
N ASP A 146 5.32 -24.59 5.70
CA ASP A 146 6.76 -24.62 6.01
C ASP A 146 7.60 -23.82 4.98
N LEU A 147 6.97 -23.23 3.96
CA LEU A 147 7.65 -22.54 2.86
C LEU A 147 7.56 -21.03 3.03
N SER A 148 8.55 -20.30 2.50
CA SER A 148 8.48 -18.84 2.42
C SER A 148 7.34 -18.39 1.51
N ILE A 149 6.84 -17.15 1.73
CA ILE A 149 5.76 -16.55 0.95
C ILE A 149 6.08 -16.58 -0.55
N ALA A 150 7.33 -16.30 -0.93
CA ALA A 150 7.77 -16.38 -2.32
C ALA A 150 7.61 -17.78 -2.92
N LYS A 151 7.97 -18.83 -2.18
CA LYS A 151 7.77 -20.22 -2.61
C LYS A 151 6.28 -20.58 -2.70
N GLN A 152 5.46 -20.07 -1.79
CA GLN A 152 4.01 -20.22 -1.87
C GLN A 152 3.42 -19.55 -3.12
N GLN A 153 3.90 -18.36 -3.47
CA GLN A 153 3.53 -17.67 -4.71
C GLN A 153 3.87 -18.52 -5.96
N MET A 154 5.05 -19.17 -5.95
CA MET A 154 5.43 -20.07 -7.03
C MET A 154 4.50 -21.29 -7.15
N ILE A 155 3.96 -21.79 -6.05
CA ILE A 155 2.97 -22.87 -6.07
C ILE A 155 1.67 -22.45 -6.76
N GLU A 156 1.20 -21.21 -6.53
CA GLU A 156 0.05 -20.65 -7.25
C GLU A 156 0.29 -20.62 -8.77
N ILE A 157 1.49 -20.23 -9.20
CA ILE A 157 1.87 -20.26 -10.62
C ILE A 157 1.90 -21.71 -11.14
N CYS A 158 2.48 -22.65 -10.39
CA CYS A 158 2.48 -24.08 -10.75
C CYS A 158 1.04 -24.61 -10.93
N ARG A 159 0.12 -24.21 -10.04
CA ARG A 159 -1.30 -24.56 -10.12
C ARG A 159 -1.97 -24.01 -11.40
N ALA A 160 -1.64 -22.77 -11.76
CA ALA A 160 -2.12 -22.15 -13.01
C ALA A 160 -1.59 -22.90 -14.24
N LEU A 161 -0.31 -23.27 -14.27
CA LEU A 161 0.30 -24.02 -15.38
C LEU A 161 -0.27 -25.42 -15.52
N LEU A 162 -0.50 -26.14 -14.42
CA LEU A 162 -1.19 -27.44 -14.45
C LEU A 162 -2.56 -27.34 -15.12
N SER A 163 -3.17 -26.16 -15.04
CA SER A 163 -4.46 -25.84 -15.66
C SER A 163 -4.38 -25.52 -17.14
N ASN A 164 -3.22 -25.61 -17.78
CA ASN A 164 -2.96 -25.15 -19.14
C ASN A 164 -3.40 -23.68 -19.34
N ALA A 165 -3.07 -22.83 -18.37
CA ALA A 165 -3.40 -21.42 -18.45
C ALA A 165 -2.82 -20.76 -19.71
N LYS A 166 -3.63 -19.98 -20.39
CA LYS A 166 -3.26 -19.11 -21.51
C LYS A 166 -3.18 -17.65 -21.06
N VAL A 167 -3.94 -17.31 -20.03
CA VAL A 167 -3.95 -15.99 -19.39
C VAL A 167 -3.82 -16.18 -17.89
N ILE A 168 -2.84 -15.53 -17.29
CA ILE A 168 -2.64 -15.50 -15.82
C ILE A 168 -2.82 -14.06 -15.34
N VAL A 169 -3.78 -13.85 -14.48
CA VAL A 169 -3.94 -12.58 -13.75
C VAL A 169 -3.17 -12.67 -12.45
N MET A 170 -2.31 -11.70 -12.17
CA MET A 170 -1.53 -11.58 -10.94
C MET A 170 -1.93 -10.28 -10.24
N ASP A 171 -2.63 -10.38 -9.11
CA ASP A 171 -3.12 -9.23 -8.35
C ASP A 171 -2.16 -8.94 -7.18
N GLU A 172 -1.36 -7.87 -7.31
CA GLU A 172 -0.31 -7.42 -6.35
C GLU A 172 0.63 -8.53 -5.85
N PRO A 173 1.26 -9.32 -6.75
CA PRO A 173 1.97 -10.52 -6.36
C PRO A 173 3.26 -10.26 -5.56
N THR A 174 3.72 -9.01 -5.47
CA THR A 174 4.99 -8.61 -4.82
C THR A 174 4.80 -7.94 -3.46
N SER A 175 3.57 -7.79 -2.98
CA SER A 175 3.25 -7.02 -1.77
C SER A 175 3.98 -7.48 -0.50
N SER A 176 4.37 -8.77 -0.44
CA SER A 176 5.03 -9.40 0.72
C SER A 176 6.41 -9.99 0.40
N LEU A 177 6.99 -9.63 -0.75
CA LEU A 177 8.26 -10.19 -1.24
C LEU A 177 9.42 -9.23 -1.01
N THR A 178 10.61 -9.81 -0.75
CA THR A 178 11.89 -9.10 -0.77
C THR A 178 12.31 -8.78 -2.21
N GLN A 179 13.24 -7.83 -2.40
CA GLN A 179 13.72 -7.45 -3.73
C GLN A 179 14.30 -8.64 -4.52
N THR A 180 15.05 -9.51 -3.86
CA THR A 180 15.60 -10.72 -4.50
C THR A 180 14.50 -11.68 -4.97
N GLU A 181 13.43 -11.81 -4.18
CA GLU A 181 12.28 -12.67 -4.53
C GLU A 181 11.45 -12.06 -5.67
N ILE A 182 11.33 -10.72 -5.71
CA ILE A 182 10.71 -9.99 -6.82
C ILE A 182 11.47 -10.24 -8.13
N ASP A 183 12.80 -10.15 -8.11
CA ASP A 183 13.61 -10.39 -9.30
C ASP A 183 13.47 -11.85 -9.81
N GLN A 184 13.36 -12.82 -8.91
CA GLN A 184 13.07 -14.21 -9.26
C GLN A 184 11.67 -14.36 -9.89
N LEU A 185 10.65 -13.73 -9.32
CA LEU A 185 9.30 -13.71 -9.88
C LEU A 185 9.30 -13.13 -11.30
N PHE A 186 9.99 -12.00 -11.51
CA PHE A 186 10.08 -11.37 -12.82
C PHE A 186 10.78 -12.25 -13.86
N GLU A 187 11.78 -13.04 -13.46
CA GLU A 187 12.39 -14.04 -14.36
C GLU A 187 11.36 -15.10 -14.79
N GLN A 188 10.52 -15.56 -13.86
CA GLN A 188 9.46 -16.51 -14.21
C GLN A 188 8.40 -15.88 -15.12
N ILE A 189 7.98 -14.65 -14.87
CA ILE A 189 7.06 -13.91 -15.72
C ILE A 189 7.58 -13.83 -17.16
N ARG A 190 8.87 -13.53 -17.36
CA ARG A 190 9.48 -13.49 -18.69
C ARG A 190 9.44 -14.85 -19.38
N LYS A 191 9.76 -15.95 -18.67
CA LYS A 191 9.67 -17.31 -19.22
C LYS A 191 8.25 -17.67 -19.62
N LEU A 192 7.25 -17.33 -18.82
CA LEU A 192 5.84 -17.56 -19.12
C LEU A 192 5.41 -16.79 -20.36
N LYS A 193 5.82 -15.52 -20.48
CA LYS A 193 5.60 -14.69 -21.67
C LYS A 193 6.23 -15.34 -22.93
N GLU A 194 7.49 -15.76 -22.83
CA GLU A 194 8.21 -16.44 -23.93
C GLU A 194 7.53 -17.76 -24.35
N ALA A 195 6.90 -18.46 -23.40
CA ALA A 195 6.08 -19.64 -23.66
C ALA A 195 4.71 -19.31 -24.28
N GLY A 196 4.42 -18.02 -24.57
CA GLY A 196 3.19 -17.57 -25.19
C GLY A 196 2.02 -17.38 -24.22
N ILE A 197 2.25 -17.34 -22.93
CA ILE A 197 1.22 -17.07 -21.92
C ILE A 197 1.05 -15.56 -21.77
N ALA A 198 -0.20 -15.09 -21.79
CA ALA A 198 -0.54 -13.70 -21.53
C ALA A 198 -0.58 -13.47 -20.02
N ILE A 199 -0.05 -12.34 -19.55
CA ILE A 199 -0.02 -12.00 -18.14
C ILE A 199 -0.68 -10.65 -17.94
N ILE A 200 -1.71 -10.58 -17.08
CA ILE A 200 -2.30 -9.34 -16.60
C ILE A 200 -1.69 -9.08 -15.23
N TYR A 201 -0.87 -8.05 -15.14
CA TYR A 201 -0.12 -7.72 -13.93
C TYR A 201 -0.72 -6.48 -13.26
N ILE A 202 -1.25 -6.65 -12.06
CA ILE A 202 -1.81 -5.55 -11.26
C ILE A 202 -0.79 -5.20 -10.18
N SER A 203 -0.30 -3.98 -10.19
CA SER A 203 0.56 -3.42 -9.16
C SER A 203 0.39 -1.90 -9.09
N HIS A 204 0.69 -1.33 -7.95
CA HIS A 204 0.78 0.11 -7.75
C HIS A 204 2.25 0.60 -7.76
N ARG A 205 3.22 -0.30 -7.90
CA ARG A 205 4.66 0.00 -7.93
C ARG A 205 5.11 0.29 -9.36
N MET A 206 5.38 1.56 -9.67
CA MET A 206 5.79 1.98 -11.00
C MET A 206 7.03 1.27 -11.52
N GLU A 207 8.05 1.09 -10.67
CA GLU A 207 9.30 0.42 -11.02
C GLU A 207 9.07 -1.02 -11.54
N GLU A 208 8.14 -1.74 -10.94
CA GLU A 208 7.76 -3.09 -11.36
C GLU A 208 7.14 -3.06 -12.77
N ILE A 209 6.19 -2.14 -12.97
CA ILE A 209 5.46 -1.98 -14.22
C ILE A 209 6.40 -1.70 -15.40
N PHE A 210 7.32 -0.74 -15.23
CA PHE A 210 8.30 -0.42 -16.28
C PHE A 210 9.29 -1.57 -16.56
N LYS A 211 9.56 -2.42 -15.57
CA LYS A 211 10.54 -3.52 -15.68
C LYS A 211 10.01 -4.74 -16.44
N ILE A 212 8.70 -4.98 -16.39
CA ILE A 212 8.13 -6.25 -16.92
C ILE A 212 7.05 -6.10 -17.97
N SER A 213 6.36 -4.95 -18.05
CA SER A 213 5.18 -4.80 -18.89
C SER A 213 5.51 -4.38 -20.32
N ASP A 214 4.70 -4.82 -21.27
CA ASP A 214 4.73 -4.36 -22.67
C ASP A 214 3.76 -3.20 -22.88
N THR A 215 2.57 -3.33 -22.26
CA THR A 215 1.45 -2.39 -22.39
C THR A 215 0.94 -2.03 -21.00
N ILE A 216 0.57 -0.76 -20.82
CA ILE A 216 -0.04 -0.26 -19.60
C ILE A 216 -1.45 0.20 -19.92
N THR A 217 -2.43 -0.37 -19.21
CA THR A 217 -3.84 0.00 -19.24
C THR A 217 -4.22 0.67 -17.94
N VAL A 218 -4.82 1.86 -18.02
CA VAL A 218 -5.20 2.64 -16.85
C VAL A 218 -6.71 2.73 -16.73
N LEU A 219 -7.23 2.35 -15.56
CA LEU A 219 -8.62 2.55 -15.16
C LEU A 219 -8.70 3.68 -14.13
N ARG A 220 -9.74 4.52 -14.26
CA ARG A 220 -10.07 5.57 -13.30
C ARG A 220 -11.59 5.70 -13.18
N ASP A 221 -12.11 5.72 -11.94
CA ASP A 221 -13.54 5.87 -11.64
C ASP A 221 -14.44 4.93 -12.44
N GLY A 222 -14.00 3.68 -12.61
CA GLY A 222 -14.73 2.67 -13.37
C GLY A 222 -14.72 2.86 -14.88
N GLN A 223 -13.84 3.69 -15.44
CA GLN A 223 -13.70 3.94 -16.87
C GLN A 223 -12.28 3.64 -17.36
N LEU A 224 -12.15 3.26 -18.62
CA LEU A 224 -10.86 3.13 -19.28
C LEU A 224 -10.34 4.51 -19.70
N VAL A 225 -9.22 4.94 -19.10
CA VAL A 225 -8.55 6.19 -19.47
C VAL A 225 -7.71 5.99 -20.74
N GLY A 226 -7.03 4.87 -20.83
CA GLY A 226 -6.23 4.52 -22.01
C GLY A 226 -5.42 3.25 -21.82
N SER A 227 -4.93 2.72 -22.96
CA SER A 227 -4.00 1.59 -23.03
C SER A 227 -2.90 1.95 -24.02
N LYS A 228 -1.63 1.92 -23.56
CA LYS A 228 -0.47 2.35 -24.38
C LYS A 228 0.73 1.44 -24.14
N PRO A 229 1.62 1.30 -25.15
CA PRO A 229 2.92 0.66 -24.96
C PRO A 229 3.73 1.34 -23.85
N VAL A 230 4.44 0.55 -23.01
CA VAL A 230 5.23 1.06 -21.90
C VAL A 230 6.25 2.12 -22.35
N GLY A 231 6.86 1.97 -23.53
CA GLY A 231 7.86 2.90 -24.06
C GLY A 231 7.33 4.29 -24.43
N GLU A 232 6.01 4.49 -24.48
CA GLU A 232 5.38 5.80 -24.75
C GLU A 232 5.01 6.56 -23.47
N LEU A 233 5.18 5.92 -22.32
CA LEU A 233 4.75 6.43 -21.02
C LEU A 233 5.96 6.65 -20.11
N ASP A 234 5.87 7.67 -19.30
CA ASP A 234 6.73 7.92 -18.15
C ASP A 234 5.89 7.93 -16.86
N ASN A 235 6.55 7.98 -15.70
CA ASN A 235 5.88 7.99 -14.40
C ASN A 235 4.80 9.07 -14.34
N GLN A 236 5.13 10.28 -14.79
CA GLN A 236 4.23 11.43 -14.73
C GLN A 236 2.96 11.21 -15.54
N LYS A 237 3.08 10.75 -16.80
CA LYS A 237 1.91 10.47 -17.66
C LYS A 237 1.01 9.37 -17.09
N ILE A 238 1.60 8.32 -16.49
CA ILE A 238 0.81 7.26 -15.86
C ILE A 238 0.00 7.84 -14.69
N ILE A 239 0.64 8.66 -13.85
CA ILE A 239 0.00 9.28 -12.70
C ILE A 239 -1.10 10.27 -13.16
N GLU A 240 -0.85 11.09 -14.19
CA GLU A 240 -1.86 11.95 -14.80
C GLU A 240 -3.08 11.14 -15.29
N MET A 241 -2.84 10.00 -15.95
CA MET A 241 -3.91 9.10 -16.37
C MET A 241 -4.68 8.52 -15.17
N MET A 242 -4.01 8.15 -14.09
CA MET A 242 -4.62 7.56 -12.90
C MET A 242 -5.43 8.58 -12.09
N VAL A 243 -4.86 9.75 -11.83
CA VAL A 243 -5.41 10.79 -10.94
C VAL A 243 -6.21 11.85 -11.70
N GLY A 244 -5.86 12.11 -12.96
CA GLY A 244 -6.55 13.06 -13.83
C GLY A 244 -6.24 14.54 -13.59
N ARG A 245 -5.14 14.83 -12.87
CA ARG A 245 -4.67 16.18 -12.58
C ARG A 245 -3.15 16.21 -12.72
N ASP A 246 -2.58 17.37 -13.08
CA ASP A 246 -1.14 17.61 -13.07
C ASP A 246 -0.58 17.46 -11.66
N LEU A 247 0.28 16.48 -11.44
CA LEU A 247 0.93 16.20 -10.15
C LEU A 247 2.12 17.13 -9.87
N ASP A 248 2.72 17.73 -10.88
CA ASP A 248 3.86 18.65 -10.68
C ASP A 248 3.52 19.83 -9.76
N ASN A 249 2.25 20.20 -9.68
CA ASN A 249 1.77 21.22 -8.72
C ASN A 249 1.47 20.67 -7.31
N TYR A 250 1.54 19.34 -7.09
CA TYR A 250 1.10 18.73 -5.83
C TYR A 250 2.23 18.18 -4.97
N MET A 251 3.39 17.86 -5.56
CA MET A 251 4.52 17.29 -4.82
C MET A 251 5.56 18.31 -4.39
N LYS A 252 5.66 19.48 -5.07
CA LYS A 252 6.56 20.52 -4.63
C LYS A 252 5.86 21.48 -3.69
N ASN A 253 6.28 21.49 -2.44
CA ASN A 253 5.92 22.54 -1.52
C ASN A 253 6.72 23.82 -1.90
N ASP A 254 6.35 24.44 -3.03
CA ASP A 254 6.89 25.75 -3.43
C ASP A 254 6.37 26.87 -2.52
N GLU A 255 5.45 26.55 -1.61
CA GLU A 255 4.89 27.51 -0.68
C GLU A 255 5.81 27.67 0.54
N GLN A 256 6.21 28.88 0.80
CA GLN A 256 7.02 29.22 1.96
C GLN A 256 6.15 29.07 3.22
N LEU A 257 6.46 28.05 4.05
CA LEU A 257 5.82 27.88 5.35
C LEU A 257 6.33 28.96 6.32
N ASP A 258 5.41 29.53 7.10
CA ASP A 258 5.77 30.50 8.16
C ASP A 258 6.25 29.73 9.40
N VAL A 259 7.56 29.53 9.49
CA VAL A 259 8.20 28.77 10.57
C VAL A 259 8.44 29.68 11.76
N GLY A 260 7.73 29.39 12.85
CA GLY A 260 7.79 30.16 14.10
C GLY A 260 8.86 29.70 15.09
N ASP A 261 8.56 29.91 16.38
CA ASP A 261 9.45 29.58 17.49
C ASP A 261 9.57 28.07 17.72
N VAL A 262 10.63 27.64 18.44
CA VAL A 262 10.84 26.25 18.84
C VAL A 262 9.71 25.80 19.78
N CYS A 263 8.97 24.77 19.38
CA CYS A 263 7.90 24.19 20.20
C CYS A 263 8.26 22.85 20.82
N LEU A 264 9.19 22.08 20.22
CA LEU A 264 9.75 20.85 20.78
C LEU A 264 11.27 20.92 20.75
N GLU A 265 11.90 20.55 21.85
CA GLU A 265 13.33 20.33 21.94
C GLU A 265 13.60 18.99 22.63
N VAL A 266 14.36 18.14 21.96
CA VAL A 266 14.83 16.85 22.47
C VAL A 266 16.31 16.96 22.70
N ARG A 267 16.79 16.64 23.90
CA ARG A 267 18.19 16.75 24.31
C ARG A 267 18.74 15.43 24.80
N ASN A 268 19.80 14.95 24.16
CA ASN A 268 20.58 13.76 24.56
C ASN A 268 19.71 12.55 24.92
N LEU A 269 18.63 12.30 24.13
CA LEU A 269 17.70 11.22 24.37
C LEU A 269 18.38 9.89 24.06
N ASN A 270 18.36 9.00 25.04
CA ASN A 270 18.93 7.67 24.96
C ASN A 270 17.92 6.61 25.39
N ASN A 271 17.94 5.48 24.70
CA ASN A 271 17.26 4.26 25.13
C ASN A 271 18.03 3.02 24.61
N ARG A 272 17.42 1.84 24.66
CA ARG A 272 18.06 0.60 24.20
C ARG A 272 18.53 0.65 22.73
N LYS A 273 17.82 1.39 21.86
CA LYS A 273 18.08 1.48 20.42
C LYS A 273 18.63 2.84 19.98
N LEU A 274 18.37 3.88 20.74
CA LEU A 274 18.72 5.27 20.42
C LEU A 274 19.91 5.75 21.23
N LYS A 275 20.77 6.53 20.63
CA LYS A 275 22.01 7.03 21.22
C LYS A 275 22.18 8.51 20.89
N ASP A 276 22.07 9.34 21.93
CA ASP A 276 22.37 10.79 21.90
C ASP A 276 21.54 11.55 20.85
N ILE A 277 20.22 11.31 20.83
CA ILE A 277 19.31 11.99 19.90
C ILE A 277 19.02 13.39 20.43
N SER A 278 19.39 14.41 19.63
CA SER A 278 19.15 15.81 19.97
C SER A 278 18.68 16.57 18.72
N PHE A 279 17.51 17.20 18.80
CA PHE A 279 16.96 18.02 17.72
C PHE A 279 15.91 19.00 18.24
N THR A 280 15.58 19.97 17.40
CA THR A 280 14.50 20.93 17.66
C THR A 280 13.46 20.87 16.54
N LEU A 281 12.19 21.17 16.88
CA LEU A 281 11.09 21.34 15.96
C LEU A 281 10.44 22.68 16.23
N ARG A 282 10.09 23.40 15.16
CA ARG A 282 9.49 24.72 15.24
C ARG A 282 8.01 24.69 14.88
N LYS A 283 7.25 25.64 15.35
CA LYS A 283 5.84 25.81 15.01
C LYS A 283 5.69 26.03 13.51
N GLY A 284 4.75 25.30 12.87
CA GLY A 284 4.52 25.39 11.42
C GLY A 284 5.60 24.73 10.55
N GLU A 285 6.56 24.04 11.17
CA GLU A 285 7.63 23.32 10.48
C GLU A 285 7.20 21.89 10.14
N ILE A 286 7.63 21.37 8.99
CA ILE A 286 7.61 19.94 8.66
C ILE A 286 9.05 19.43 8.73
N LEU A 287 9.37 18.67 9.77
CA LEU A 287 10.68 18.08 9.99
C LEU A 287 10.68 16.63 9.54
N GLY A 288 11.36 16.34 8.42
CA GLY A 288 11.45 15.00 7.85
C GLY A 288 12.50 14.14 8.55
N PHE A 289 12.19 12.88 8.80
CA PHE A 289 13.13 11.87 9.30
C PHE A 289 13.40 10.84 8.20
N ALA A 290 14.59 10.85 7.65
CA ALA A 290 15.10 9.92 6.64
C ALA A 290 16.05 8.89 7.26
N GLY A 291 16.26 7.75 6.57
CA GLY A 291 17.17 6.69 6.98
C GLY A 291 16.71 5.31 6.52
N LEU A 292 17.60 4.34 6.56
CA LEU A 292 17.28 2.95 6.20
C LEU A 292 16.37 2.30 7.25
N VAL A 293 15.77 1.16 6.88
CA VAL A 293 14.99 0.34 7.82
C VAL A 293 15.85 -0.03 9.03
N GLY A 294 15.33 0.24 10.23
CA GLY A 294 16.08 0.01 11.49
C GLY A 294 17.04 1.15 11.89
N ALA A 295 17.04 2.28 11.16
CA ALA A 295 17.89 3.44 11.51
C ALA A 295 17.50 4.12 12.81
N GLY A 296 16.31 3.88 13.37
CA GLY A 296 15.85 4.44 14.64
C GLY A 296 14.79 5.55 14.52
N ARG A 297 14.22 5.77 13.32
CA ARG A 297 13.21 6.81 13.06
C ARG A 297 11.95 6.61 13.89
N THR A 298 11.27 5.48 13.72
CA THR A 298 10.07 5.07 14.47
C THR A 298 10.36 5.00 15.97
N GLU A 299 11.52 4.48 16.37
CA GLU A 299 11.93 4.41 17.77
C GLU A 299 12.07 5.81 18.41
N THR A 300 12.55 6.80 17.63
CA THR A 300 12.62 8.19 18.09
C THR A 300 11.23 8.77 18.32
N ALA A 301 10.31 8.59 17.36
CA ALA A 301 8.93 9.02 17.49
C ALA A 301 8.22 8.39 18.69
N ARG A 302 8.36 7.07 18.86
CA ARG A 302 7.78 6.30 19.97
C ARG A 302 8.34 6.73 21.32
N ALA A 303 9.63 7.06 21.38
CA ALA A 303 10.26 7.56 22.62
C ALA A 303 9.75 8.95 22.97
N VAL A 304 9.64 9.87 22.00
CA VAL A 304 9.09 11.22 22.21
C VAL A 304 7.62 11.16 22.63
N PHE A 305 6.85 10.23 22.08
CA PHE A 305 5.43 10.04 22.43
C PHE A 305 5.21 9.23 23.73
N GLY A 306 6.28 8.68 24.32
CA GLY A 306 6.21 7.93 25.60
C GLY A 306 5.70 6.49 25.45
N ILE A 307 5.76 5.89 24.27
CA ILE A 307 5.50 4.46 24.05
C ILE A 307 6.72 3.64 24.46
N ASP A 308 7.90 4.05 24.00
CA ASP A 308 9.16 3.42 24.35
C ASP A 308 9.83 4.19 25.49
N PRO A 309 10.28 3.50 26.57
CA PRO A 309 10.91 4.18 27.70
C PRO A 309 12.25 4.79 27.31
N ILE A 310 12.53 5.99 27.81
CA ILE A 310 13.83 6.66 27.71
C ILE A 310 14.68 6.32 28.95
N SER A 311 15.99 6.09 28.73
CA SER A 311 16.94 5.85 29.84
C SER A 311 17.61 7.12 30.34
N SER A 312 17.81 8.11 29.46
CA SER A 312 18.32 9.44 29.79
C SER A 312 17.97 10.44 28.71
N GLY A 313 18.08 11.72 28.99
CA GLY A 313 17.74 12.83 28.11
C GLY A 313 16.53 13.61 28.60
N GLU A 314 16.26 14.71 27.95
CA GLU A 314 15.19 15.64 28.28
C GLU A 314 14.32 15.96 27.09
N ILE A 315 13.02 16.11 27.29
CA ILE A 315 12.06 16.59 26.32
C ILE A 315 11.46 17.90 26.83
N LEU A 316 11.57 18.96 26.04
CA LEU A 316 10.98 20.24 26.37
C LEU A 316 9.90 20.58 25.33
N VAL A 317 8.72 20.95 25.80
CA VAL A 317 7.63 21.45 24.97
C VAL A 317 7.38 22.91 25.35
N HIS A 318 7.42 23.82 24.36
CA HIS A 318 7.36 25.27 24.56
C HIS A 318 8.36 25.77 25.62
N GLY A 319 9.59 25.23 25.60
CA GLY A 319 10.67 25.60 26.52
C GLY A 319 10.51 25.06 27.93
N LYS A 320 9.50 24.26 28.25
CA LYS A 320 9.28 23.63 29.55
C LYS A 320 9.58 22.13 29.48
N GLU A 321 10.40 21.65 30.42
CA GLU A 321 10.64 20.22 30.53
C GLU A 321 9.36 19.48 30.87
N VAL A 322 9.08 18.41 30.11
CA VAL A 322 7.91 17.54 30.26
C VAL A 322 8.35 16.10 30.51
N LYS A 323 7.71 15.44 31.49
CA LYS A 323 7.97 14.03 31.79
C LYS A 323 6.91 13.17 31.11
N ILE A 324 7.23 12.63 29.95
CA ILE A 324 6.33 11.79 29.17
C ILE A 324 6.66 10.33 29.47
N LYS A 325 5.76 9.64 30.17
CA LYS A 325 5.89 8.22 30.52
C LYS A 325 4.91 7.31 29.76
N ASN A 326 3.90 7.89 29.15
CA ASN A 326 2.85 7.20 28.41
C ASN A 326 2.14 8.15 27.45
N ALA A 327 1.29 7.62 26.57
CA ALA A 327 0.55 8.39 25.58
C ALA A 327 -0.34 9.50 26.20
N SER A 328 -0.93 9.28 27.37
CA SER A 328 -1.75 10.30 28.04
C SER A 328 -0.93 11.54 28.46
N ASP A 329 0.32 11.35 28.86
CA ASP A 329 1.22 12.46 29.20
C ASP A 329 1.59 13.25 27.92
N ALA A 330 1.83 12.55 26.80
CA ALA A 330 2.11 13.17 25.50
C ALA A 330 0.92 13.99 24.98
N ILE A 331 -0.29 13.45 25.06
CA ILE A 331 -1.52 14.16 24.66
C ILE A 331 -1.70 15.43 25.50
N LYS A 332 -1.50 15.37 26.82
CA LYS A 332 -1.56 16.54 27.70
C LYS A 332 -0.48 17.59 27.40
N ALA A 333 0.67 17.14 26.87
CA ALA A 333 1.73 18.02 26.39
C ALA A 333 1.48 18.58 24.98
N GLY A 334 0.35 18.29 24.36
CA GLY A 334 -0.01 18.77 23.01
C GLY A 334 0.65 17.97 21.89
N ILE A 335 1.06 16.72 22.13
CA ILE A 335 1.68 15.86 21.11
C ILE A 335 0.69 14.78 20.65
N GLY A 336 0.47 14.65 19.32
CA GLY A 336 -0.27 13.57 18.68
C GLY A 336 0.68 12.62 17.93
N TYR A 337 0.27 11.35 17.74
CA TYR A 337 1.08 10.34 17.06
C TYR A 337 0.25 9.44 16.15
N VAL A 338 0.47 9.52 14.86
CA VAL A 338 -0.08 8.61 13.85
C VAL A 338 0.93 7.47 13.65
N PRO A 339 0.61 6.22 14.02
CA PRO A 339 1.55 5.10 13.95
C PRO A 339 1.67 4.52 12.54
N GLU A 340 2.79 3.83 12.29
CA GLU A 340 3.08 3.12 11.03
C GLU A 340 2.00 2.07 10.68
N ASN A 341 1.61 1.24 11.66
CA ASN A 341 0.58 0.21 11.45
C ASN A 341 -0.79 0.71 11.89
N ARG A 342 -1.52 1.34 10.96
CA ARG A 342 -2.86 1.87 11.24
C ARG A 342 -3.86 0.82 11.70
N LYS A 343 -3.74 -0.45 11.24
CA LYS A 343 -4.71 -1.51 11.55
C LYS A 343 -4.52 -2.08 12.95
N GLU A 344 -3.28 -2.18 13.43
CA GLU A 344 -2.95 -2.79 14.73
C GLU A 344 -2.82 -1.74 15.84
N GLU A 345 -2.26 -0.56 15.52
CA GLU A 345 -1.95 0.48 16.51
C GLU A 345 -2.86 1.72 16.36
N GLY A 346 -3.31 2.00 15.13
CA GLY A 346 -4.05 3.23 14.83
C GLY A 346 -5.55 3.14 15.04
N LEU A 347 -6.18 1.98 14.82
CA LEU A 347 -7.63 1.80 14.72
C LEU A 347 -8.12 0.61 15.54
N VAL A 348 -9.34 0.71 16.04
CA VAL A 348 -10.13 -0.43 16.54
C VAL A 348 -11.05 -0.86 15.40
N LEU A 349 -10.59 -1.82 14.57
CA LEU A 349 -11.23 -2.18 13.30
C LEU A 349 -12.70 -2.61 13.44
N MET A 350 -13.05 -3.26 14.56
CA MET A 350 -14.41 -3.74 14.87
C MET A 350 -15.30 -2.65 15.48
N SER A 351 -14.83 -1.42 15.60
CA SER A 351 -15.58 -0.28 16.11
C SER A 351 -15.98 0.68 14.97
N SER A 352 -16.98 1.52 15.24
CA SER A 352 -17.47 2.51 14.29
C SER A 352 -16.43 3.62 14.01
N ILE A 353 -16.61 4.34 12.90
CA ILE A 353 -15.83 5.54 12.59
C ILE A 353 -15.95 6.56 13.72
N ARG A 354 -17.18 6.82 14.21
CA ARG A 354 -17.45 7.67 15.37
C ARG A 354 -16.55 7.32 16.56
N SER A 355 -16.60 6.07 17.02
CA SER A 355 -15.84 5.62 18.19
C SER A 355 -14.32 5.75 17.99
N ASN A 356 -13.82 5.42 16.80
CA ASN A 356 -12.40 5.55 16.49
C ASN A 356 -11.94 7.02 16.48
N LEU A 357 -12.74 7.92 15.95
CA LEU A 357 -12.42 9.33 15.86
C LEU A 357 -12.41 9.99 17.24
N THR A 358 -13.35 9.63 18.12
CA THR A 358 -13.57 10.32 19.39
C THR A 358 -12.86 9.71 20.59
N ILE A 359 -12.25 8.50 20.46
CA ILE A 359 -11.62 7.78 21.57
C ILE A 359 -10.51 8.55 22.29
N SER A 360 -9.81 9.44 21.59
CA SER A 360 -8.72 10.23 22.17
C SER A 360 -9.20 11.51 22.88
N VAL A 361 -10.49 11.85 22.78
CA VAL A 361 -11.09 13.09 23.32
C VAL A 361 -12.33 12.84 24.16
N LEU A 362 -12.44 11.67 24.78
CA LEU A 362 -13.61 11.25 25.57
C LEU A 362 -13.96 12.27 26.66
N GLU A 363 -12.97 12.90 27.29
CA GLU A 363 -13.15 13.88 28.35
C GLU A 363 -13.89 15.14 27.89
N GLU A 364 -13.90 15.43 26.59
CA GLU A 364 -14.59 16.60 26.06
C GLU A 364 -16.11 16.47 26.08
N PHE A 365 -16.65 15.27 25.91
CA PHE A 365 -18.07 15.02 25.80
C PHE A 365 -18.64 14.01 26.83
N ILE A 366 -17.78 13.41 27.67
CA ILE A 366 -18.19 12.55 28.78
C ILE A 366 -17.98 13.29 30.10
N LYS A 367 -19.05 13.40 30.91
CA LYS A 367 -18.99 13.95 32.28
C LYS A 367 -19.60 12.95 33.25
N GLY A 368 -18.73 12.36 34.08
CA GLY A 368 -19.13 11.27 34.99
C GLY A 368 -19.66 10.06 34.21
N CYS A 369 -20.93 9.70 34.37
CA CYS A 369 -21.58 8.62 33.65
C CYS A 369 -22.46 9.09 32.45
N PHE A 370 -22.43 10.38 32.13
CA PHE A 370 -23.26 10.94 31.06
C PHE A 370 -22.43 11.28 29.83
N VAL A 371 -22.93 10.83 28.65
CA VAL A 371 -22.37 11.14 27.33
C VAL A 371 -23.18 12.25 26.68
N ASN A 372 -22.53 13.35 26.33
CA ASN A 372 -23.13 14.43 25.54
C ASN A 372 -23.01 14.08 24.04
N ARG A 373 -24.02 13.35 23.52
CA ARG A 373 -24.08 12.92 22.14
C ARG A 373 -23.99 14.07 21.13
N LYS A 374 -24.64 15.19 21.42
CA LYS A 374 -24.60 16.35 20.53
C LYS A 374 -23.19 16.88 20.35
N LYS A 375 -22.42 16.98 21.43
CA LYS A 375 -21.01 17.41 21.36
C LYS A 375 -20.12 16.37 20.68
N GLU A 376 -20.38 15.07 20.87
CA GLU A 376 -19.71 14.00 20.13
C GLU A 376 -19.99 14.11 18.63
N ASP A 377 -21.27 14.34 18.22
CA ASP A 377 -21.67 14.53 16.82
C ASP A 377 -20.97 15.75 16.20
N GLU A 378 -20.89 16.86 16.92
CA GLU A 378 -20.20 18.08 16.46
C GLU A 378 -18.71 17.81 16.15
N ILE A 379 -18.00 17.07 17.01
CA ILE A 379 -16.61 16.67 16.79
C ILE A 379 -16.49 15.75 15.57
N VAL A 380 -17.34 14.74 15.46
CA VAL A 380 -17.32 13.80 14.35
C VAL A 380 -17.56 14.49 13.03
N ASP A 381 -18.60 15.33 12.95
CA ASP A 381 -18.97 16.05 11.74
C ASP A 381 -17.85 17.04 11.30
N GLU A 382 -17.20 17.72 12.27
CA GLU A 382 -16.09 18.63 11.99
C GLU A 382 -14.97 17.90 11.24
N TYR A 383 -14.47 16.77 11.78
CA TYR A 383 -13.31 16.09 11.20
C TYR A 383 -13.65 15.23 9.99
N VAL A 384 -14.86 14.65 9.92
CA VAL A 384 -15.34 13.95 8.73
C VAL A 384 -15.40 14.88 7.53
N ASN A 385 -15.94 16.10 7.74
CA ASN A 385 -16.02 17.11 6.67
C ASN A 385 -14.64 17.68 6.33
N LYS A 386 -13.83 18.02 7.34
CA LYS A 386 -12.49 18.60 7.15
C LYS A 386 -11.57 17.68 6.34
N LEU A 387 -11.62 16.36 6.58
CA LEU A 387 -10.80 15.38 5.87
C LEU A 387 -11.54 14.70 4.71
N SER A 388 -12.77 15.09 4.43
CA SER A 388 -13.60 14.51 3.36
C SER A 388 -13.60 12.98 3.42
N ILE A 389 -13.92 12.40 4.60
CA ILE A 389 -13.94 10.95 4.80
C ILE A 389 -15.13 10.35 4.06
N LYS A 390 -14.87 9.49 3.07
CA LYS A 390 -15.91 8.79 2.31
C LYS A 390 -16.41 7.57 3.08
N MET A 391 -17.67 7.58 3.50
CA MET A 391 -18.31 6.54 4.29
C MET A 391 -19.81 6.48 4.01
N ALA A 392 -20.47 5.37 4.35
CA ALA A 392 -21.92 5.26 4.27
C ALA A 392 -22.62 5.94 5.47
N SER A 393 -22.03 5.83 6.66
CA SER A 393 -22.48 6.49 7.89
C SER A 393 -21.35 6.52 8.93
N THR A 394 -21.46 7.37 9.95
CA THR A 394 -20.49 7.43 11.07
C THR A 394 -20.49 6.18 11.94
N GLU A 395 -21.57 5.38 11.89
CA GLU A 395 -21.71 4.09 12.58
C GLU A 395 -21.12 2.90 11.80
N GLN A 396 -20.67 3.12 10.55
CA GLN A 396 -19.98 2.09 9.76
C GLN A 396 -18.70 1.64 10.48
N LEU A 397 -18.46 0.32 10.50
CA LEU A 397 -17.21 -0.23 11.04
C LEU A 397 -16.04 0.16 10.17
N VAL A 398 -14.95 0.62 10.80
CA VAL A 398 -13.75 1.13 10.10
C VAL A 398 -13.11 0.07 9.20
N GLN A 399 -13.21 -1.22 9.51
CA GLN A 399 -12.68 -2.29 8.68
C GLN A 399 -13.21 -2.31 7.23
N PHE A 400 -14.39 -1.74 6.99
CA PHE A 400 -15.01 -1.69 5.66
C PHE A 400 -14.65 -0.43 4.86
N LEU A 401 -13.81 0.46 5.40
CA LEU A 401 -13.29 1.60 4.68
C LEU A 401 -12.09 1.20 3.80
N SER A 402 -11.88 1.96 2.70
CA SER A 402 -10.63 1.90 1.95
C SER A 402 -9.43 2.32 2.80
N GLY A 403 -8.21 1.89 2.43
CA GLY A 403 -6.99 2.24 3.16
C GLY A 403 -6.81 3.74 3.36
N GLY A 404 -7.06 4.55 2.34
CA GLY A 404 -6.99 6.01 2.43
C GLY A 404 -8.00 6.61 3.41
N ASN A 405 -9.26 6.12 3.41
CA ASN A 405 -10.26 6.59 4.38
C ASN A 405 -9.95 6.10 5.81
N GLN A 406 -9.41 4.88 5.99
CA GLN A 406 -8.91 4.44 7.29
C GLN A 406 -7.80 5.37 7.81
N GLN A 407 -6.86 5.77 6.96
CA GLN A 407 -5.78 6.69 7.31
C GLN A 407 -6.33 8.06 7.73
N LYS A 408 -7.32 8.59 6.99
CA LYS A 408 -7.99 9.83 7.36
C LYS A 408 -8.67 9.74 8.74
N VAL A 409 -9.29 8.60 9.09
CA VAL A 409 -9.86 8.38 10.43
C VAL A 409 -8.76 8.41 11.49
N VAL A 410 -7.59 7.77 11.26
CA VAL A 410 -6.46 7.82 12.21
C VAL A 410 -5.97 9.26 12.40
N VAL A 411 -5.77 10.00 11.30
CA VAL A 411 -5.32 11.41 11.38
C VAL A 411 -6.38 12.26 12.09
N SER A 412 -7.68 12.08 11.76
CA SER A 412 -8.78 12.79 12.43
C SER A 412 -8.81 12.57 13.93
N LYS A 413 -8.59 11.33 14.40
CA LYS A 413 -8.51 10.97 15.81
C LYS A 413 -7.48 11.83 16.57
N TRP A 414 -6.32 12.05 15.96
CA TRP A 414 -5.25 12.84 16.57
C TRP A 414 -5.49 14.35 16.41
N LEU A 415 -6.02 14.80 15.27
CA LEU A 415 -6.38 16.21 15.11
C LEU A 415 -7.49 16.65 16.06
N ALA A 416 -8.39 15.75 16.44
CA ALA A 416 -9.44 16.03 17.43
C ALA A 416 -8.85 16.41 18.80
N THR A 417 -7.64 15.96 19.15
CA THR A 417 -6.94 16.38 20.38
C THR A 417 -6.35 17.79 20.28
N LYS A 418 -6.46 18.46 19.10
CA LYS A 418 -5.90 19.79 18.82
C LYS A 418 -4.42 19.90 19.17
N PRO A 419 -3.56 19.03 18.61
CA PRO A 419 -2.16 18.96 19.00
C PRO A 419 -1.39 20.18 18.46
N ASP A 420 -0.41 20.66 19.25
CA ASP A 420 0.60 21.61 18.77
C ASP A 420 1.68 20.94 17.94
N ILE A 421 1.93 19.65 18.22
CA ILE A 421 2.93 18.80 17.55
C ILE A 421 2.27 17.51 17.09
N LEU A 422 2.41 17.18 15.81
CA LEU A 422 1.89 15.94 15.25
C LEU A 422 3.01 15.10 14.63
N ILE A 423 3.18 13.89 15.14
CA ILE A 423 4.12 12.92 14.59
C ILE A 423 3.36 11.99 13.63
N LEU A 424 3.85 11.88 12.41
CA LEU A 424 3.29 11.06 11.34
C LEU A 424 4.32 10.00 10.95
N ASP A 425 4.10 8.75 11.35
CA ASP A 425 4.99 7.65 11.06
C ASP A 425 4.44 6.82 9.89
N GLU A 426 5.11 6.88 8.74
CA GLU A 426 4.70 6.26 7.48
C GLU A 426 3.23 6.54 7.11
N PRO A 427 2.78 7.81 7.06
CA PRO A 427 1.36 8.14 6.95
C PRO A 427 0.72 7.70 5.64
N THR A 428 1.49 7.41 4.63
CA THR A 428 1.05 7.05 3.28
C THR A 428 1.25 5.57 2.95
N ARG A 429 1.78 4.79 3.89
CA ARG A 429 2.05 3.37 3.69
C ARG A 429 0.78 2.57 3.43
N GLY A 430 0.76 1.85 2.29
CA GLY A 430 -0.35 0.97 1.92
C GLY A 430 -1.65 1.69 1.60
N ILE A 431 -1.57 2.91 1.09
CA ILE A 431 -2.68 3.65 0.47
C ILE A 431 -2.35 3.93 -1.00
N ASP A 432 -3.37 4.21 -1.79
CA ASP A 432 -3.22 4.53 -3.22
C ASP A 432 -2.69 5.95 -3.44
N ILE A 433 -2.24 6.22 -4.68
CA ILE A 433 -1.59 7.48 -5.05
C ILE A 433 -2.51 8.68 -4.83
N GLY A 434 -3.81 8.56 -5.15
CA GLY A 434 -4.76 9.65 -4.93
C GLY A 434 -4.95 9.96 -3.45
N ALA A 435 -5.06 8.91 -2.61
CA ALA A 435 -5.13 9.09 -1.16
C ALA A 435 -3.82 9.64 -0.58
N LYS A 436 -2.64 9.29 -1.15
CA LYS A 436 -1.35 9.89 -0.76
C LYS A 436 -1.37 11.41 -0.97
N THR A 437 -1.79 11.85 -2.15
CA THR A 437 -1.88 13.28 -2.49
C THR A 437 -2.79 14.03 -1.50
N GLU A 438 -3.94 13.46 -1.14
CA GLU A 438 -4.84 14.06 -0.15
C GLU A 438 -4.17 14.18 1.24
N ILE A 439 -3.37 13.19 1.65
CA ILE A 439 -2.60 13.24 2.91
C ILE A 439 -1.48 14.29 2.83
N TYR A 440 -0.79 14.43 1.68
CA TYR A 440 0.24 15.48 1.52
C TYR A 440 -0.34 16.88 1.68
N HIS A 441 -1.47 17.16 1.04
CA HIS A 441 -2.19 18.43 1.23
C HIS A 441 -2.54 18.64 2.69
N LEU A 442 -3.05 17.62 3.36
CA LEU A 442 -3.41 17.72 4.76
C LEU A 442 -2.19 18.05 5.63
N ILE A 443 -1.02 17.45 5.37
CA ILE A 443 0.22 17.72 6.10
C ILE A 443 0.62 19.20 5.93
N VAL A 444 0.60 19.71 4.70
CA VAL A 444 0.93 21.10 4.39
C VAL A 444 -0.07 22.07 5.05
N GLU A 445 -1.37 21.79 4.96
CA GLU A 445 -2.40 22.62 5.59
C GLU A 445 -2.29 22.65 7.13
N MET A 446 -1.91 21.53 7.75
CA MET A 446 -1.63 21.49 9.19
C MET A 446 -0.44 22.40 9.53
N ALA A 447 0.66 22.31 8.78
CA ALA A 447 1.82 23.16 8.99
C ALA A 447 1.47 24.65 8.82
N LYS A 448 0.73 25.02 7.77
CA LYS A 448 0.21 26.39 7.56
C LYS A 448 -0.67 26.87 8.70
N SER A 449 -1.45 25.99 9.32
CA SER A 449 -2.25 26.34 10.51
C SER A 449 -1.41 26.49 11.78
N GLY A 450 -0.11 26.27 11.70
CA GLY A 450 0.85 26.42 12.79
C GLY A 450 1.11 25.14 13.59
N VAL A 451 0.58 23.99 13.19
CA VAL A 451 0.94 22.69 13.78
C VAL A 451 2.37 22.33 13.36
N ALA A 452 3.20 21.94 14.32
CA ALA A 452 4.54 21.43 14.03
C ALA A 452 4.46 19.94 13.67
N VAL A 453 5.03 19.53 12.55
CA VAL A 453 4.91 18.16 12.05
C VAL A 453 6.27 17.47 12.05
N ILE A 454 6.34 16.26 12.62
CA ILE A 454 7.43 15.31 12.39
C ILE A 454 6.90 14.31 11.35
N LEU A 455 7.56 14.25 10.19
CA LEU A 455 7.23 13.32 9.11
C LEU A 455 8.30 12.24 9.01
N ILE A 456 7.91 10.99 9.21
CA ILE A 456 8.76 9.82 9.00
C ILE A 456 8.23 9.10 7.77
N SER A 457 9.08 8.90 6.76
CA SER A 457 8.76 8.11 5.59
C SER A 457 9.94 7.29 5.10
N SER A 458 9.66 6.11 4.56
CA SER A 458 10.61 5.30 3.80
C SER A 458 10.72 5.76 2.34
N GLU A 459 9.76 6.55 1.86
CA GLU A 459 9.76 7.12 0.52
C GLU A 459 10.54 8.45 0.54
N MET A 460 11.72 8.45 -0.07
CA MET A 460 12.61 9.63 -0.07
C MET A 460 11.97 10.84 -0.75
N GLU A 461 11.16 10.62 -1.78
CA GLU A 461 10.43 11.68 -2.48
C GLU A 461 9.46 12.42 -1.55
N GLU A 462 8.79 11.71 -0.64
CA GLU A 462 7.90 12.33 0.36
C GLU A 462 8.69 13.24 1.31
N ILE A 463 9.82 12.74 1.79
CA ILE A 463 10.68 13.50 2.71
C ILE A 463 11.22 14.76 2.02
N ILE A 464 11.74 14.63 0.80
CA ILE A 464 12.34 15.77 0.05
C ILE A 464 11.28 16.82 -0.31
N ASN A 465 10.10 16.38 -0.75
CA ASN A 465 9.09 17.30 -1.27
C ASN A 465 8.26 18.00 -0.20
N LEU A 466 8.08 17.38 0.97
CA LEU A 466 7.21 17.92 2.02
C LEU A 466 7.99 18.61 3.15
N SER A 467 9.25 18.23 3.39
CA SER A 467 9.97 18.69 4.57
C SER A 467 10.62 20.05 4.38
N THR A 468 10.59 20.88 5.42
CA THR A 468 11.37 22.13 5.50
C THR A 468 12.81 21.85 5.88
N ARG A 469 13.05 20.90 6.81
CA ARG A 469 14.36 20.38 7.20
C ARG A 469 14.31 18.87 7.26
N ILE A 470 15.48 18.23 7.08
CA ILE A 470 15.58 16.77 7.11
C ILE A 470 16.62 16.33 8.13
N ILE A 471 16.24 15.38 8.99
CA ILE A 471 17.14 14.63 9.85
C ILE A 471 17.41 13.28 9.20
N VAL A 472 18.68 12.94 9.00
CA VAL A 472 19.08 11.63 8.50
C VAL A 472 19.61 10.78 9.65
N MET A 473 18.99 9.63 9.86
CA MET A 473 19.34 8.69 10.93
C MET A 473 20.12 7.48 10.41
N TYR A 474 21.05 7.02 11.24
CA TYR A 474 21.82 5.80 11.02
C TYR A 474 22.11 5.11 12.37
N GLU A 475 21.78 3.83 12.49
CA GLU A 475 22.02 2.98 13.68
C GLU A 475 21.68 3.64 15.02
N GLY A 476 20.51 4.25 15.09
CA GLY A 476 20.00 4.89 16.30
C GLY A 476 20.68 6.21 16.68
N ARG A 477 21.34 6.87 15.73
CA ARG A 477 21.97 8.19 15.87
C ARG A 477 21.52 9.14 14.77
N ILE A 478 21.55 10.44 15.04
CA ILE A 478 21.44 11.45 14.00
C ILE A 478 22.81 11.56 13.32
N LYS A 479 22.82 11.32 12.00
CA LYS A 479 24.04 11.41 11.19
C LYS A 479 24.18 12.76 10.53
N ALA A 480 23.07 13.35 10.10
CA ALA A 480 23.05 14.70 9.51
C ALA A 480 21.72 15.40 9.84
N ILE A 481 21.76 16.73 9.90
CA ILE A 481 20.58 17.59 9.94
C ILE A 481 20.75 18.57 8.79
N LEU A 482 19.91 18.44 7.77
CA LEU A 482 19.92 19.33 6.61
C LEU A 482 19.07 20.56 6.95
N THR A 483 19.63 21.72 6.71
CA THR A 483 18.94 23.01 6.85
C THR A 483 17.87 23.16 5.75
N GLU A 484 17.01 24.16 5.87
CA GLU A 484 16.00 24.45 4.82
C GLU A 484 16.66 24.69 3.44
N GLU A 485 17.76 25.43 3.40
CA GLU A 485 18.46 25.70 2.14
C GLU A 485 19.08 24.44 1.53
N GLU A 486 19.64 23.55 2.36
CA GLU A 486 20.18 22.26 1.91
C GLU A 486 19.07 21.31 1.47
N THR A 487 17.94 21.25 2.19
CA THR A 487 16.77 20.43 1.86
C THR A 487 16.18 20.77 0.49
N ARG A 488 16.12 22.05 0.14
CA ARG A 488 15.64 22.49 -1.19
C ARG A 488 16.50 22.05 -2.36
N LYS A 489 17.75 21.69 -2.13
CA LYS A 489 18.76 21.34 -3.15
C LYS A 489 19.18 19.88 -3.09
N VAL A 490 18.76 19.15 -2.05
CA VAL A 490 19.21 17.78 -1.78
C VAL A 490 18.66 16.80 -2.80
N ALA A 491 19.52 15.90 -3.29
CA ALA A 491 19.12 14.74 -4.09
C ALA A 491 18.92 13.50 -3.20
N GLN A 492 18.22 12.48 -3.72
CA GLN A 492 18.02 11.22 -2.99
C GLN A 492 19.36 10.55 -2.64
N GLU A 493 20.33 10.64 -3.55
CA GLU A 493 21.67 10.07 -3.39
C GLU A 493 22.40 10.66 -2.18
N ASP A 494 22.25 11.98 -1.93
CA ASP A 494 22.86 12.64 -0.80
C ASP A 494 22.30 12.13 0.54
N ILE A 495 20.97 11.96 0.62
CA ILE A 495 20.32 11.40 1.82
C ILE A 495 20.77 9.96 2.03
N MET A 496 20.80 9.15 0.96
CA MET A 496 21.25 7.75 1.03
C MET A 496 22.71 7.63 1.44
N TRP A 497 23.56 8.60 1.04
CA TRP A 497 24.94 8.67 1.49
C TRP A 497 25.04 8.76 3.01
N TYR A 498 24.34 9.72 3.62
CA TYR A 498 24.30 9.84 5.09
C TYR A 498 23.62 8.64 5.76
N ALA A 499 22.54 8.14 5.17
CA ALA A 499 21.81 6.97 5.67
C ALA A 499 22.63 5.67 5.63
N SER A 500 23.71 5.60 4.84
CA SER A 500 24.69 4.49 4.82
C SER A 500 25.81 4.65 5.85
N GLY A 501 25.77 5.66 6.71
CA GLY A 501 26.73 5.90 7.77
C GLY A 501 27.97 6.69 7.36
N ARG A 502 28.07 7.17 6.10
CA ARG A 502 29.21 7.96 5.59
C ARG A 502 29.13 9.41 6.01
N ALA A 503 30.28 10.08 6.15
CA ALA A 503 30.36 11.51 6.45
C ALA A 503 30.62 12.33 5.18
N LYS A 504 30.27 13.64 5.21
CA LYS A 504 30.43 14.54 4.07
C LYS A 504 31.89 14.68 3.59
N ASP A 505 32.86 14.47 4.51
CA ASP A 505 34.29 14.60 4.23
C ASP A 505 34.91 13.38 3.53
N GLU A 506 34.14 12.33 3.25
CA GLU A 506 34.58 11.12 2.52
C GLU A 506 34.16 11.15 1.04
N ALA A 507 33.60 12.26 0.57
CA ALA A 507 33.05 12.42 -0.79
C ALA A 507 33.95 13.16 -1.78
N GLU A 508 35.26 13.40 -1.43
CA GLU A 508 36.30 13.93 -2.34
C GLU A 508 37.21 12.85 -2.91
#